data_d27ca0b35339a72d97893092903d440f
#
_entry.id   d27ca0b35339a72d97893092903d440f
#
_cell.length_a   1.000
_cell.length_b   1.000
_cell.length_c   1.000
_cell.angle_alpha   90.00
_cell.angle_beta   90.00
_cell.angle_gamma   90.00
#
_symmetry.space_group_name_H-M   'P 1'
#
loop_
_entity.id
_entity.type
_entity.pdbx_description
1 polymer ?
#
loop_
_entity_poly.entity_id
_entity_poly.type
_entity_poly.pdbx_seq_one_letter_code
_entity_poly.pdbx_strand_id
1 'polypeptide(L)'
;ETGGKIEILIEQVLDDQNALAMIKSSKKINMDLKIILSNNYVVQILERRENLFLIQLNQGSFHELMELNGHVPLPPYINRPDEIDDIKRYQTVFAKNKGAIAAPTAGLHFSEADFELFHRNNINYTFITLHVGSGTFQPVKVKDIDQHIMHTEQFEITNETKIKIELAKKNGGRIIAIGTTVLRAL
;
A
#
# COMPACT_ATOMS: atom_id res chain seq x y z
N GLU A 1 -11.43 21.24 -21.62
CA GLU A 1 -11.86 20.08 -20.83
C GLU A 1 -12.48 19.02 -21.74
N THR A 2 -11.92 17.80 -21.77
CA THR A 2 -12.36 16.75 -22.71
C THR A 2 -13.44 15.84 -22.10
N GLY A 3 -13.85 16.06 -20.83
CA GLY A 3 -14.85 15.27 -20.11
C GLY A 3 -14.50 13.79 -19.89
N GLY A 4 -13.24 13.38 -20.12
CA GLY A 4 -12.79 12.02 -19.91
C GLY A 4 -12.65 11.69 -18.43
N LYS A 5 -13.16 10.52 -18.00
CA LYS A 5 -12.94 10.01 -16.64
C LYS A 5 -11.55 9.41 -16.54
N ILE A 6 -10.78 9.85 -15.53
CA ILE A 6 -9.44 9.38 -15.23
C ILE A 6 -9.41 8.95 -13.76
N GLU A 7 -8.82 7.81 -13.50
CA GLU A 7 -8.55 7.28 -12.17
C GLU A 7 -7.03 7.21 -11.99
N ILE A 8 -6.52 7.77 -10.90
CA ILE A 8 -5.10 7.80 -10.55
C ILE A 8 -4.93 7.07 -9.24
N LEU A 9 -4.15 6.00 -9.23
CA LEU A 9 -3.75 5.29 -8.02
C LEU A 9 -2.28 5.61 -7.75
N ILE A 10 -2.01 6.32 -6.66
CA ILE A 10 -0.64 6.65 -6.24
C ILE A 10 0.03 5.37 -5.73
N GLU A 11 1.09 4.94 -6.42
CA GLU A 11 1.87 3.75 -6.05
C GLU A 11 2.96 4.09 -5.03
N GLN A 12 3.66 5.20 -5.27
CA GLN A 12 4.75 5.65 -4.42
C GLN A 12 4.90 7.16 -4.48
N VAL A 13 4.92 7.82 -3.35
CA VAL A 13 5.31 9.23 -3.22
C VAL A 13 6.83 9.28 -3.17
N LEU A 14 7.45 10.01 -4.11
CA LEU A 14 8.90 10.16 -4.20
C LEU A 14 9.40 11.36 -3.38
N ASP A 15 8.65 12.44 -3.47
CA ASP A 15 8.80 13.68 -2.70
C ASP A 15 7.46 14.42 -2.65
N ASP A 16 7.43 15.61 -2.11
CA ASP A 16 6.18 16.37 -1.94
C ASP A 16 5.41 16.53 -3.26
N GLN A 17 6.10 16.75 -4.38
CA GLN A 17 5.49 17.06 -5.66
C GLN A 17 5.62 15.96 -6.71
N ASN A 18 6.37 14.89 -6.46
CA ASN A 18 6.56 13.82 -7.44
C ASN A 18 6.09 12.49 -6.89
N ALA A 19 5.40 11.73 -7.72
CA ALA A 19 4.93 10.39 -7.38
C ALA A 19 4.96 9.46 -8.58
N LEU A 20 5.02 8.15 -8.30
CA LEU A 20 4.71 7.10 -9.27
C LEU A 20 3.25 6.69 -9.09
N ALA A 21 2.53 6.57 -10.20
CA ALA A 21 1.11 6.24 -10.16
C ALA A 21 0.70 5.32 -11.31
N MET A 22 -0.30 4.49 -11.05
CA MET A 22 -1.07 3.84 -12.11
C MET A 22 -2.17 4.79 -12.55
N ILE A 23 -2.37 4.92 -13.87
CA ILE A 23 -3.42 5.76 -14.43
C ILE A 23 -4.30 4.92 -15.33
N LYS A 24 -5.60 4.93 -15.02
CA LYS A 24 -6.64 4.29 -15.81
C LYS A 24 -7.45 5.37 -16.53
N SER A 25 -7.53 5.27 -17.85
CA SER A 25 -8.25 6.21 -18.70
C SER A 25 -8.91 5.48 -19.84
N SER A 26 -10.06 5.98 -20.29
CA SER A 26 -10.74 5.50 -21.51
C SER A 26 -10.02 5.93 -22.79
N LYS A 27 -9.15 6.93 -22.74
CA LYS A 27 -8.36 7.45 -23.87
C LYS A 27 -6.88 7.18 -23.66
N LYS A 28 -6.13 7.17 -24.76
CA LYS A 28 -4.66 7.07 -24.70
C LYS A 28 -4.09 8.23 -23.89
N ILE A 29 -3.21 7.90 -22.94
CA ILE A 29 -2.51 8.88 -22.11
C ILE A 29 -1.31 9.38 -22.91
N ASN A 30 -1.28 10.68 -23.16
CA ASN A 30 -0.15 11.35 -23.78
C ASN A 30 0.76 11.93 -22.72
N MET A 31 2.06 12.05 -23.01
CA MET A 31 3.00 12.79 -22.19
C MET A 31 2.56 14.27 -22.14
N ASP A 32 2.95 14.97 -21.09
CA ASP A 32 2.58 16.34 -20.79
C ASP A 32 1.08 16.60 -20.57
N LEU A 33 0.28 15.53 -20.48
CA LEU A 33 -1.13 15.65 -20.15
C LEU A 33 -1.26 16.27 -18.75
N LYS A 34 -2.06 17.32 -18.66
CA LYS A 34 -2.43 17.96 -17.40
C LYS A 34 -3.82 17.48 -16.98
N ILE A 35 -3.91 16.95 -15.79
CA ILE A 35 -5.16 16.48 -15.18
C ILE A 35 -5.52 17.49 -14.11
N ILE A 36 -6.66 18.16 -14.30
CA ILE A 36 -7.17 19.15 -13.35
C ILE A 36 -8.02 18.41 -12.32
N LEU A 37 -7.67 18.57 -11.06
CA LEU A 37 -8.39 18.04 -9.92
C LEU A 37 -9.15 19.17 -9.21
N SER A 38 -9.91 18.84 -8.16
CA SER A 38 -10.55 19.81 -7.30
C SER A 38 -9.51 20.73 -6.61
N ASN A 39 -9.95 21.87 -6.11
CA ASN A 39 -9.11 22.83 -5.38
C ASN A 39 -7.88 23.36 -6.17
N ASN A 40 -8.00 23.45 -7.49
CA ASN A 40 -6.94 23.93 -8.39
C ASN A 40 -5.65 23.08 -8.38
N TYR A 41 -5.69 21.88 -7.88
CA TYR A 41 -4.59 20.93 -8.05
C TYR A 41 -4.52 20.49 -9.51
N VAL A 42 -3.30 20.47 -10.03
CA VAL A 42 -3.03 19.96 -11.39
C VAL A 42 -1.93 18.94 -11.31
N VAL A 43 -2.22 17.74 -11.83
CA VAL A 43 -1.25 16.66 -11.99
C VAL A 43 -0.79 16.64 -13.44
N GLN A 44 0.51 16.77 -13.66
CA GLN A 44 1.16 16.64 -14.96
C GLN A 44 1.81 15.26 -15.09
N ILE A 45 1.65 14.62 -16.24
CA ILE A 45 2.32 13.36 -16.55
C ILE A 45 3.66 13.70 -17.19
N LEU A 46 4.76 13.29 -16.55
CA LEU A 46 6.12 13.61 -17.00
C LEU A 46 6.71 12.47 -17.85
N GLU A 47 6.56 11.24 -17.38
CA GLU A 47 7.25 10.09 -17.97
C GLU A 47 6.43 8.82 -17.75
N ARG A 48 6.54 7.88 -18.67
CA ARG A 48 6.04 6.52 -18.49
C ARG A 48 7.19 5.59 -18.09
N ARG A 49 7.04 4.91 -16.96
CA ARG A 49 7.97 3.91 -16.42
C ARG A 49 7.28 2.55 -16.37
N GLU A 50 7.49 1.72 -17.36
CA GLU A 50 6.83 0.41 -17.48
C GLU A 50 5.30 0.51 -17.38
N ASN A 51 4.74 0.05 -16.27
CA ASN A 51 3.29 0.08 -15.98
C ASN A 51 2.86 1.32 -15.16
N LEU A 52 3.80 2.16 -14.76
CA LEU A 52 3.57 3.36 -13.95
C LEU A 52 3.83 4.63 -14.76
N PHE A 53 3.38 5.73 -14.23
CA PHE A 53 3.67 7.07 -14.72
C PHE A 53 4.34 7.87 -13.62
N LEU A 54 5.42 8.56 -13.95
CA LEU A 54 5.95 9.63 -13.13
C LEU A 54 5.04 10.83 -13.32
N ILE A 55 4.47 11.31 -12.23
CA ILE A 55 3.54 12.42 -12.21
C ILE A 55 4.05 13.51 -11.28
N GLN A 56 3.74 14.75 -11.62
CA GLN A 56 4.12 15.92 -10.84
C GLN A 56 2.90 16.78 -10.48
N LEU A 57 2.89 17.22 -9.25
CA LEU A 57 1.88 18.13 -8.70
C LEU A 57 2.33 19.58 -8.87
N ASN A 58 1.40 20.48 -9.20
CA ASN A 58 1.69 21.90 -9.40
C ASN A 58 1.90 22.68 -8.11
N GLN A 59 1.34 22.21 -6.99
CA GLN A 59 1.38 22.88 -5.68
C GLN A 59 1.10 21.92 -4.54
N GLY A 60 1.50 22.24 -3.31
CA GLY A 60 1.28 21.43 -2.12
C GLY A 60 2.05 20.10 -2.16
N SER A 61 1.50 19.09 -1.51
CA SER A 61 2.08 17.77 -1.49
C SER A 61 1.08 16.68 -1.90
N PHE A 62 1.59 15.54 -2.39
CA PHE A 62 0.72 14.39 -2.68
C PHE A 62 0.02 13.86 -1.42
N HIS A 63 0.62 13.99 -0.25
CA HIS A 63 -0.02 13.61 1.01
C HIS A 63 -1.24 14.48 1.30
N GLU A 64 -1.10 15.81 1.19
CA GLU A 64 -2.23 16.74 1.34
C GLU A 64 -3.32 16.49 0.30
N LEU A 65 -2.93 16.28 -0.97
CA LEU A 65 -3.88 15.97 -2.03
C LEU A 65 -4.69 14.70 -1.73
N MET A 66 -4.03 13.63 -1.28
CA MET A 66 -4.69 12.38 -0.92
C MET A 66 -5.60 12.52 0.31
N GLU A 67 -5.21 13.31 1.31
CA GLU A 67 -6.03 13.57 2.50
C GLU A 67 -7.29 14.39 2.16
N LEU A 68 -7.20 15.33 1.22
CA LEU A 68 -8.32 16.19 0.83
C LEU A 68 -9.27 15.55 -0.19
N ASN A 69 -8.76 14.76 -1.12
CA ASN A 69 -9.50 14.29 -2.28
C ASN A 69 -9.35 12.79 -2.55
N GLY A 70 -8.55 12.10 -1.74
CA GLY A 70 -8.25 10.69 -1.95
C GLY A 70 -9.37 9.77 -1.52
N HIS A 71 -9.39 8.60 -2.14
CA HIS A 71 -10.26 7.48 -1.82
C HIS A 71 -9.40 6.30 -1.38
N VAL A 72 -9.92 5.48 -0.47
CA VAL A 72 -9.24 4.26 -0.05
C VAL A 72 -9.28 3.23 -1.18
N PRO A 73 -8.13 2.74 -1.68
CA PRO A 73 -8.10 1.74 -2.73
C PRO A 73 -8.51 0.37 -2.17
N LEU A 74 -9.82 0.11 -2.13
CA LEU A 74 -10.34 -1.16 -1.65
C LEU A 74 -10.00 -2.32 -2.62
N PRO A 75 -9.78 -3.53 -2.09
CA PRO A 75 -9.56 -4.71 -2.90
C PRO A 75 -10.72 -4.97 -3.87
N PRO A 76 -10.47 -5.47 -5.09
CA PRO A 76 -11.52 -5.66 -6.11
C PRO A 76 -12.68 -6.58 -5.72
N TYR A 77 -12.49 -7.44 -4.71
CA TYR A 77 -13.57 -8.30 -4.20
C TYR A 77 -14.57 -7.55 -3.30
N ILE A 78 -14.22 -6.33 -2.86
CA ILE A 78 -15.16 -5.41 -2.20
C ILE A 78 -15.81 -4.59 -3.31
N ASN A 79 -16.98 -5.04 -3.75
CA ASN A 79 -17.68 -4.45 -4.90
C ASN A 79 -18.60 -3.30 -4.47
N ARG A 80 -18.02 -2.25 -3.88
CA ARG A 80 -18.66 -0.98 -3.54
C ARG A 80 -17.64 0.16 -3.56
N PRO A 81 -18.06 1.42 -3.69
CA PRO A 81 -17.20 2.56 -3.39
C PRO A 81 -16.72 2.51 -1.92
N ASP A 82 -15.59 3.17 -1.67
CA ASP A 82 -15.11 3.38 -0.31
C ASP A 82 -16.02 4.33 0.47
N GLU A 83 -16.03 4.15 1.78
CA GLU A 83 -16.75 4.95 2.75
C GLU A 83 -15.75 5.56 3.75
N ILE A 84 -16.17 6.59 4.47
CA ILE A 84 -15.28 7.29 5.42
C ILE A 84 -14.73 6.35 6.49
N ASP A 85 -15.49 5.34 6.87
CA ASP A 85 -15.06 4.34 7.85
C ASP A 85 -13.95 3.40 7.32
N ASP A 86 -13.82 3.26 5.99
CA ASP A 86 -12.79 2.41 5.39
C ASP A 86 -11.38 2.93 5.66
N ILE A 87 -11.22 4.23 5.86
CA ILE A 87 -9.93 4.84 6.26
C ILE A 87 -9.40 4.17 7.54
N LYS A 88 -10.29 3.86 8.49
CA LYS A 88 -9.93 3.19 9.74
C LYS A 88 -10.01 1.67 9.64
N ARG A 89 -11.02 1.14 8.93
CA ARG A 89 -11.31 -0.30 8.89
C ARG A 89 -10.42 -1.07 7.94
N TYR A 90 -9.94 -0.42 6.87
CA TYR A 90 -9.00 -1.04 5.93
C TYR A 90 -7.55 -0.64 6.24
N GLN A 91 -7.22 -0.61 7.54
CA GLN A 91 -5.87 -0.45 8.04
C GLN A 91 -5.72 -1.17 9.37
N THR A 92 -4.53 -1.68 9.67
CA THR A 92 -4.24 -2.34 10.95
C THR A 92 -4.10 -1.32 12.07
N VAL A 93 -4.49 -1.69 13.30
CA VAL A 93 -4.37 -0.83 14.49
C VAL A 93 -2.92 -0.48 14.85
N PHE A 94 -1.96 -1.20 14.28
CA PHE A 94 -0.52 -1.00 14.51
C PHE A 94 0.21 -0.37 13.32
N ALA A 95 -0.48 0.13 12.31
CA ALA A 95 0.13 0.85 11.20
C ALA A 95 0.81 2.14 11.68
N LYS A 96 2.07 2.34 11.29
CA LYS A 96 2.86 3.52 11.66
C LYS A 96 3.41 4.26 10.44
N ASN A 97 3.96 3.52 9.48
CA ASN A 97 4.69 4.08 8.36
C ASN A 97 3.77 4.18 7.15
N LYS A 98 3.61 5.39 6.60
CA LYS A 98 2.86 5.62 5.35
C LYS A 98 3.61 5.00 4.17
N GLY A 99 2.90 4.56 3.11
CA GLY A 99 3.50 4.08 1.86
C GLY A 99 2.93 2.76 1.31
N ALA A 100 2.00 2.11 2.00
CA ALA A 100 1.29 0.95 1.47
C ALA A 100 -0.01 1.34 0.77
N ILE A 101 -0.34 0.66 -0.32
CA ILE A 101 -1.63 0.78 -1.02
C ILE A 101 -2.65 -0.19 -0.41
N ALA A 102 -2.22 -1.42 -0.14
CA ALA A 102 -3.08 -2.44 0.44
C ALA A 102 -2.70 -2.71 1.88
N ALA A 103 -3.69 -2.89 2.74
CA ALA A 103 -3.48 -3.33 4.10
C ALA A 103 -3.10 -4.82 4.15
N PRO A 104 -2.23 -5.25 5.09
CA PRO A 104 -1.95 -6.65 5.34
C PRO A 104 -3.18 -7.30 5.99
N THR A 105 -4.05 -7.90 5.18
CA THR A 105 -5.41 -8.32 5.58
C THR A 105 -5.44 -9.28 6.77
N ALA A 106 -4.45 -10.14 6.94
CA ALA A 106 -4.34 -10.97 8.14
C ALA A 106 -4.16 -10.15 9.42
N GLY A 107 -3.55 -8.97 9.34
CA GLY A 107 -3.39 -8.05 10.45
C GLY A 107 -4.67 -7.33 10.86
N LEU A 108 -5.67 -7.22 9.97
CA LEU A 108 -6.95 -6.58 10.25
C LEU A 108 -7.80 -7.33 11.28
N HIS A 109 -7.48 -8.61 11.54
CA HIS A 109 -8.16 -9.41 12.56
C HIS A 109 -7.73 -9.06 14.00
N PHE A 110 -6.67 -8.27 14.16
CA PHE A 110 -6.15 -7.91 15.49
C PHE A 110 -6.64 -6.53 15.91
N SER A 111 -7.08 -6.45 17.14
CA SER A 111 -7.44 -5.23 17.85
C SER A 111 -6.38 -4.87 18.91
N GLU A 112 -6.45 -3.68 19.49
CA GLU A 112 -5.60 -3.30 20.61
C GLU A 112 -5.78 -4.24 21.81
N ALA A 113 -7.00 -4.71 22.06
CA ALA A 113 -7.29 -5.67 23.13
C ALA A 113 -6.56 -7.01 22.96
N ASP A 114 -6.30 -7.45 21.73
CA ASP A 114 -5.53 -8.67 21.45
C ASP A 114 -4.07 -8.52 21.89
N PHE A 115 -3.48 -7.36 21.71
CA PHE A 115 -2.11 -7.07 22.18
C PHE A 115 -2.03 -7.03 23.70
N GLU A 116 -3.08 -6.54 24.39
CA GLU A 116 -3.18 -6.66 25.84
C GLU A 116 -3.27 -8.12 26.30
N LEU A 117 -4.04 -8.95 25.59
CA LEU A 117 -4.11 -10.40 25.86
C LEU A 117 -2.77 -11.08 25.64
N PHE A 118 -2.01 -10.72 24.60
CA PHE A 118 -0.67 -11.24 24.38
C PHE A 118 0.24 -10.93 25.58
N HIS A 119 0.20 -9.68 26.05
CA HIS A 119 0.98 -9.29 27.22
C HIS A 119 0.61 -10.09 28.47
N ARG A 120 -0.69 -10.23 28.78
CA ARG A 120 -1.20 -11.01 29.93
C ARG A 120 -0.82 -12.49 29.88
N ASN A 121 -0.70 -13.05 28.68
CA ASN A 121 -0.36 -14.45 28.47
C ASN A 121 1.13 -14.70 28.18
N ASN A 122 1.99 -13.68 28.39
CA ASN A 122 3.43 -13.75 28.10
C ASN A 122 3.75 -14.16 26.66
N ILE A 123 2.92 -13.78 25.70
CA ILE A 123 3.16 -13.97 24.29
C ILE A 123 3.91 -12.74 23.76
N ASN A 124 5.15 -12.97 23.37
CA ASN A 124 5.97 -11.92 22.76
C ASN A 124 5.53 -11.65 21.35
N TYR A 125 5.54 -10.38 20.95
CA TYR A 125 5.28 -9.97 19.57
C TYR A 125 6.25 -8.87 19.13
N THR A 126 6.39 -8.73 17.83
CA THR A 126 7.15 -7.66 17.20
C THR A 126 6.56 -7.35 15.83
N PHE A 127 6.95 -6.22 15.25
CA PHE A 127 6.41 -5.72 14.00
C PHE A 127 7.50 -5.63 12.95
N ILE A 128 7.08 -5.78 11.69
CA ILE A 128 7.86 -5.42 10.51
C ILE A 128 7.08 -4.39 9.71
N THR A 129 7.75 -3.52 8.97
CA THR A 129 7.10 -2.61 8.05
C THR A 129 6.99 -3.27 6.69
N LEU A 130 5.81 -3.23 6.09
CA LEU A 130 5.52 -3.74 4.75
C LEU A 130 4.83 -2.66 3.94
N HIS A 131 5.41 -2.30 2.79
CA HIS A 131 4.78 -1.42 1.81
C HIS A 131 4.18 -2.29 0.71
N VAL A 132 2.95 -2.77 0.95
CA VAL A 132 2.23 -3.63 0.02
C VAL A 132 1.71 -2.78 -1.13
N GLY A 133 2.16 -3.08 -2.34
CA GLY A 133 1.82 -2.33 -3.55
C GLY A 133 0.51 -2.78 -4.20
N SER A 134 0.15 -2.09 -5.29
CA SER A 134 -1.04 -2.37 -6.11
C SER A 134 -1.01 -3.74 -6.78
N GLY A 135 0.18 -4.33 -6.92
CA GLY A 135 0.35 -5.65 -7.50
C GLY A 135 -0.49 -6.73 -6.82
N THR A 136 -0.76 -6.57 -5.52
CA THR A 136 -1.61 -7.51 -4.75
C THR A 136 -3.07 -7.55 -5.23
N PHE A 137 -3.53 -6.51 -5.94
CA PHE A 137 -4.87 -6.43 -6.53
C PHE A 137 -4.93 -6.96 -7.97
N GLN A 138 -3.78 -7.26 -8.57
CA GLN A 138 -3.74 -7.71 -9.95
C GLN A 138 -3.90 -9.23 -10.05
N PRO A 139 -4.81 -9.72 -10.91
CA PRO A 139 -4.92 -11.14 -11.16
C PRO A 139 -3.68 -11.67 -11.88
N VAL A 140 -3.34 -12.92 -11.63
CA VAL A 140 -2.33 -13.64 -12.42
C VAL A 140 -2.82 -13.74 -13.86
N LYS A 141 -2.08 -13.14 -14.81
CA LYS A 141 -2.48 -13.06 -16.24
C LYS A 141 -1.85 -14.16 -17.10
N VAL A 142 -0.84 -14.84 -16.58
CA VAL A 142 -0.13 -15.90 -17.30
C VAL A 142 -0.84 -17.25 -17.16
N LYS A 143 -0.79 -18.10 -18.17
CA LYS A 143 -1.37 -19.44 -18.11
C LYS A 143 -0.49 -20.41 -17.31
N ASP A 144 0.81 -20.20 -17.36
CA ASP A 144 1.81 -20.96 -16.65
C ASP A 144 2.31 -20.16 -15.46
N ILE A 145 2.14 -20.68 -14.25
CA ILE A 145 2.50 -20.01 -13.01
C ILE A 145 3.99 -19.71 -12.91
N ASP A 146 4.84 -20.55 -13.52
CA ASP A 146 6.29 -20.37 -13.53
C ASP A 146 6.74 -19.15 -14.36
N GLN A 147 5.85 -18.64 -15.21
CA GLN A 147 6.08 -17.42 -15.99
C GLN A 147 5.57 -16.16 -15.28
N HIS A 148 4.98 -16.32 -14.08
CA HIS A 148 4.48 -15.17 -13.34
C HIS A 148 5.62 -14.41 -12.66
N ILE A 149 5.79 -13.15 -13.06
CA ILE A 149 6.74 -12.24 -12.41
C ILE A 149 6.06 -11.62 -11.19
N MET A 150 6.55 -11.98 -10.02
CA MET A 150 6.06 -11.41 -8.76
C MET A 150 6.42 -9.92 -8.66
N HIS A 151 5.45 -9.10 -8.25
CA HIS A 151 5.70 -7.70 -7.96
C HIS A 151 6.68 -7.55 -6.80
N THR A 152 7.58 -6.56 -6.93
CA THR A 152 8.51 -6.20 -5.86
C THR A 152 7.77 -5.37 -4.83
N GLU A 153 7.93 -5.74 -3.56
CA GLU A 153 7.41 -5.00 -2.42
C GLU A 153 8.57 -4.58 -1.51
N GLN A 154 8.45 -3.43 -0.89
CA GLN A 154 9.45 -2.96 0.06
C GLN A 154 9.07 -3.41 1.48
N PHE A 155 10.06 -3.86 2.23
CA PHE A 155 9.87 -4.20 3.64
C PHE A 155 11.08 -3.77 4.47
N GLU A 156 10.84 -3.58 5.75
CA GLU A 156 11.88 -3.25 6.72
C GLU A 156 11.73 -4.13 7.95
N ILE A 157 12.85 -4.75 8.35
CA ILE A 157 12.97 -5.51 9.60
C ILE A 157 14.04 -4.83 10.44
N THR A 158 13.63 -4.24 11.57
CA THR A 158 14.57 -3.56 12.47
C THR A 158 15.49 -4.56 13.16
N ASN A 159 16.66 -4.09 13.60
CA ASN A 159 17.59 -4.90 14.39
C ASN A 159 16.94 -5.43 15.68
N GLU A 160 16.08 -4.63 16.33
CA GLU A 160 15.33 -5.06 17.51
C GLU A 160 14.43 -6.28 17.19
N THR A 161 13.69 -6.22 16.09
CA THR A 161 12.84 -7.33 15.64
C THR A 161 13.66 -8.58 15.34
N LYS A 162 14.80 -8.43 14.67
CA LYS A 162 15.74 -9.53 14.39
C LYS A 162 16.21 -10.22 15.68
N ILE A 163 16.67 -9.42 16.67
CA ILE A 163 17.13 -9.93 17.97
C ILE A 163 16.01 -10.69 18.68
N LYS A 164 14.78 -10.16 18.71
CA LYS A 164 13.63 -10.83 19.33
C LYS A 164 13.33 -12.18 18.68
N ILE A 165 13.38 -12.26 17.37
CA ILE A 165 13.16 -13.50 16.60
C ILE A 165 14.26 -14.54 16.92
N GLU A 166 15.54 -14.13 16.90
CA GLU A 166 16.67 -15.00 17.19
C GLU A 166 16.62 -15.53 18.63
N LEU A 167 16.30 -14.65 19.58
CA LEU A 167 16.15 -15.04 21.00
C LEU A 167 15.00 -16.04 21.20
N ALA A 168 13.87 -15.82 20.56
CA ALA A 168 12.73 -16.75 20.62
C ALA A 168 13.12 -18.13 20.07
N LYS A 169 13.81 -18.19 18.92
CA LYS A 169 14.33 -19.45 18.34
C LYS A 169 15.31 -20.13 19.28
N LYS A 170 16.27 -19.38 19.84
CA LYS A 170 17.27 -19.91 20.78
C LYS A 170 16.64 -20.52 22.03
N ASN A 171 15.54 -19.97 22.50
CA ASN A 171 14.78 -20.46 23.66
C ASN A 171 13.78 -21.58 23.31
N GLY A 172 13.82 -22.14 22.11
CA GLY A 172 12.91 -23.21 21.67
C GLY A 172 11.48 -22.75 21.39
N GLY A 173 11.26 -21.42 21.30
CA GLY A 173 9.96 -20.85 20.97
C GLY A 173 9.59 -20.98 19.49
N ARG A 174 8.30 -20.95 19.20
CA ARG A 174 7.78 -20.93 17.83
C ARG A 174 7.71 -19.49 17.33
N ILE A 175 8.06 -19.29 16.05
CA ILE A 175 7.83 -18.02 15.33
C ILE A 175 6.55 -18.19 14.51
N ILE A 176 5.60 -17.30 14.74
CA ILE A 176 4.31 -17.27 14.04
C ILE A 176 4.25 -16.00 13.21
N ALA A 177 4.29 -16.16 11.90
CA ALA A 177 4.12 -15.06 10.96
C ALA A 177 2.61 -14.81 10.72
N ILE A 178 2.16 -13.59 10.96
CA ILE A 178 0.77 -13.20 10.71
C ILE A 178 0.65 -12.68 9.28
N GLY A 179 0.15 -13.54 8.41
CA GLY A 179 -0.02 -13.28 6.99
C GLY A 179 1.15 -13.75 6.11
N THR A 180 0.80 -14.06 4.86
CA THR A 180 1.76 -14.55 3.85
C THR A 180 2.82 -13.50 3.51
N THR A 181 2.48 -12.22 3.56
CA THR A 181 3.41 -11.11 3.31
C THR A 181 4.51 -11.06 4.38
N VAL A 182 4.15 -11.25 5.65
CA VAL A 182 5.13 -11.36 6.76
C VAL A 182 6.00 -12.59 6.59
N LEU A 183 5.39 -13.73 6.26
CA LEU A 183 6.12 -14.98 6.03
C LEU A 183 7.14 -14.86 4.89
N ARG A 184 6.79 -14.12 3.83
CA ARG A 184 7.67 -13.88 2.68
C ARG A 184 8.85 -12.95 3.04
N ALA A 185 8.67 -12.02 3.98
CA ALA A 185 9.69 -11.09 4.40
C ALA A 185 10.71 -11.69 5.40
N LEU A 186 10.32 -12.71 6.16
CA LEU A 186 11.15 -13.45 7.12
C LEU A 186 11.93 -14.59 6.47
#